data_af4c8903f14d97ba548d3d59c56ca10a
#
_entry.id   af4c8903f14d97ba548d3d59c56ca10a
#
_cell.length_a   1.000
_cell.length_b   1.000
_cell.length_c   1.000
_cell.angle_alpha   90.00
_cell.angle_beta   90.00
_cell.angle_gamma   90.00
#
_symmetry.space_group_name_H-M   'P 1'
#
loop_
_entity.id
_entity.type
_entity.pdbx_description
1 polymer ?
#
loop_
_entity_poly.entity_id
_entity_poly.type
_entity_poly.pdbx_seq_one_letter_code
_entity_poly.pdbx_strand_id
1 'polypeptide(L)'
;INVYNVHYCVGLFGEPKNATYYPNVGPNGIDTSGTLVMEYDGFSAVCTGSKDSDSPGYVCVQGEKGFMKVDSKPNIASELKTVYADENIKEKVKDAAGAMVRATITEDYKAPEHHHRMTQEFTDFARVIDEKDYETAKEFLDETVAVVKVLETARKKAGIEF
;
A
#
# COMPACT_ATOMS: atom_id res chain seq x y z
N ILE A 1 -10.34 7.48 6.06
CA ILE A 1 -10.33 6.33 5.11
C ILE A 1 -8.98 6.34 4.38
N ASN A 2 -8.53 5.18 3.88
CA ASN A 2 -7.29 5.00 3.09
C ASN A 2 -5.93 5.21 3.80
N VAL A 3 -5.85 5.47 5.09
CA VAL A 3 -4.57 5.73 5.77
C VAL A 3 -3.52 4.64 5.54
N TYR A 4 -3.88 3.38 5.69
CA TYR A 4 -2.95 2.25 5.47
C TYR A 4 -2.51 2.12 4.00
N ASN A 5 -3.43 2.36 3.06
CA ASN A 5 -3.09 2.34 1.64
C ASN A 5 -2.09 3.46 1.28
N VAL A 6 -2.28 4.66 1.86
CA VAL A 6 -1.40 5.80 1.63
C VAL A 6 -0.03 5.56 2.27
N HIS A 7 0.03 4.92 3.46
CA HIS A 7 1.30 4.50 4.05
C HIS A 7 2.10 3.56 3.12
N TYR A 8 1.45 2.56 2.51
CA TYR A 8 2.13 1.73 1.51
C TYR A 8 2.72 2.54 0.36
N CYS A 9 1.96 3.49 -0.16
CA CYS A 9 2.43 4.28 -1.29
C CYS A 9 3.53 5.27 -0.91
N VAL A 10 3.37 5.97 0.21
CA VAL A 10 4.37 6.95 0.68
C VAL A 10 5.65 6.24 1.15
N GLY A 11 5.52 5.13 1.88
CA GLY A 11 6.68 4.36 2.33
C GLY A 11 7.49 3.73 1.18
N LEU A 12 6.82 3.32 0.08
CA LEU A 12 7.50 2.73 -1.07
C LEU A 12 8.01 3.76 -2.09
N PHE A 13 7.29 4.87 -2.28
CA PHE A 13 7.51 5.78 -3.42
C PHE A 13 7.71 7.24 -3.00
N GLY A 14 7.58 7.57 -1.72
CA GLY A 14 7.63 8.94 -1.21
C GLY A 14 6.33 9.72 -1.44
N GLU A 15 6.38 11.04 -1.26
CA GLU A 15 5.22 11.91 -1.48
C GLU A 15 4.84 11.96 -2.97
N PRO A 16 3.54 11.82 -3.32
CA PRO A 16 3.08 11.98 -4.69
C PRO A 16 3.15 13.44 -5.14
N LYS A 17 3.28 13.69 -6.45
CA LYS A 17 3.21 15.03 -7.05
C LYS A 17 1.84 15.66 -6.89
N ASN A 18 0.79 14.85 -6.97
CA ASN A 18 -0.60 15.25 -6.81
C ASN A 18 -1.41 14.09 -6.25
N ALA A 19 -2.53 14.43 -5.61
CA ALA A 19 -3.51 13.47 -5.12
C ALA A 19 -4.92 14.00 -5.37
N THR A 20 -5.76 13.15 -5.98
CA THR A 20 -7.16 13.45 -6.27
C THR A 20 -8.04 12.42 -5.58
N TYR A 21 -9.00 12.88 -4.81
CA TYR A 21 -9.91 12.03 -4.05
C TYR A 21 -11.33 12.11 -4.60
N TYR A 22 -11.96 10.96 -4.78
CA TYR A 22 -13.35 10.76 -5.22
C TYR A 22 -14.14 10.12 -4.08
N PRO A 23 -14.72 10.90 -3.17
CA PRO A 23 -15.44 10.39 -2.02
C PRO A 23 -16.89 10.02 -2.34
N ASN A 24 -17.42 9.04 -1.60
CA ASN A 24 -18.84 8.94 -1.32
C ASN A 24 -19.09 9.58 0.04
N VAL A 25 -19.93 10.59 0.09
CA VAL A 25 -20.19 11.39 1.30
C VAL A 25 -21.52 10.96 1.91
N GLY A 26 -21.49 10.61 3.18
CA GLY A 26 -22.67 10.24 3.95
C GLY A 26 -23.53 11.46 4.35
N PRO A 27 -24.71 11.22 4.94
CA PRO A 27 -25.65 12.28 5.33
C PRO A 27 -25.08 13.29 6.35
N ASN A 28 -24.02 12.90 7.07
CA ASN A 28 -23.32 13.74 8.04
C ASN A 28 -22.18 14.59 7.44
N GLY A 29 -22.04 14.60 6.10
CA GLY A 29 -21.00 15.36 5.41
C GLY A 29 -19.60 14.72 5.44
N ILE A 30 -19.46 13.50 6.01
CA ILE A 30 -18.17 12.79 6.12
C ILE A 30 -18.11 11.67 5.08
N ASP A 31 -16.91 11.42 4.54
CA ASP A 31 -16.67 10.33 3.60
C ASP A 31 -16.87 8.95 4.26
N THR A 32 -17.69 8.11 3.63
CA THR A 32 -17.93 6.72 4.06
C THR A 32 -17.12 5.72 3.23
N SER A 33 -16.83 6.07 1.99
CA SER A 33 -15.94 5.34 1.08
C SER A 33 -15.34 6.29 0.05
N GLY A 34 -14.37 5.83 -0.70
CA GLY A 34 -13.83 6.62 -1.79
C GLY A 34 -12.55 6.04 -2.39
N THR A 35 -12.20 6.60 -3.54
CA THR A 35 -10.99 6.26 -4.28
C THR A 35 -10.05 7.46 -4.32
N LEU A 36 -8.81 7.26 -3.88
CA LEU A 36 -7.73 8.22 -3.97
C LEU A 36 -6.79 7.81 -5.10
N VAL A 37 -6.54 8.72 -6.04
CA VAL A 37 -5.55 8.56 -7.10
C VAL A 37 -4.36 9.45 -6.78
N MET A 38 -3.19 8.86 -6.67
CA MET A 38 -1.93 9.55 -6.42
C MET A 38 -1.05 9.49 -7.67
N GLU A 39 -0.50 10.62 -8.07
CA GLU A 39 0.30 10.78 -9.28
C GLU A 39 1.78 10.88 -8.93
N TYR A 40 2.57 10.01 -9.56
CA TYR A 40 4.03 9.96 -9.46
C TYR A 40 4.69 10.16 -10.83
N ASP A 41 6.01 10.21 -10.90
CA ASP A 41 6.72 10.24 -12.17
C ASP A 41 6.61 8.90 -12.91
N GLY A 42 5.85 8.89 -13.99
CA GLY A 42 5.71 7.74 -14.88
C GLY A 42 4.72 6.66 -14.42
N PHE A 43 4.04 6.83 -13.26
CA PHE A 43 3.02 5.90 -12.80
C PHE A 43 1.99 6.58 -11.89
N SER A 44 0.92 5.86 -11.57
CA SER A 44 -0.09 6.29 -10.60
C SER A 44 -0.38 5.17 -9.61
N ALA A 45 -0.73 5.55 -8.39
CA ALA A 45 -1.26 4.63 -7.39
C ALA A 45 -2.75 4.90 -7.16
N VAL A 46 -3.54 3.84 -7.02
CA VAL A 46 -4.98 3.90 -6.77
C VAL A 46 -5.29 3.22 -5.44
N CYS A 47 -5.83 3.98 -4.51
CA CYS A 47 -6.19 3.52 -3.17
C CYS A 47 -7.69 3.60 -2.98
N THR A 48 -8.35 2.47 -2.77
CA THR A 48 -9.78 2.42 -2.46
C THR A 48 -9.99 1.99 -1.01
N GLY A 49 -10.81 2.72 -0.30
CA GLY A 49 -11.18 2.41 1.08
C GLY A 49 -12.66 2.63 1.31
N SER A 50 -13.25 1.77 2.14
CA SER A 50 -14.66 1.82 2.48
C SER A 50 -14.92 1.47 3.94
N LYS A 51 -15.94 2.08 4.52
CA LYS A 51 -16.54 1.74 5.81
C LYS A 51 -18.00 1.33 5.66
N ASP A 52 -18.60 1.56 4.50
CA ASP A 52 -19.98 1.30 4.17
C ASP A 52 -20.18 0.05 3.31
N SER A 53 -19.10 -0.59 2.89
CA SER A 53 -19.12 -1.83 2.10
C SER A 53 -17.91 -2.70 2.40
N ASP A 54 -18.03 -4.01 2.12
CA ASP A 54 -16.95 -4.98 2.26
C ASP A 54 -16.30 -5.27 0.90
N SER A 55 -14.98 -5.50 0.96
CA SER A 55 -14.21 -6.03 -0.18
C SER A 55 -13.09 -6.94 0.33
N PRO A 56 -12.63 -7.92 -0.47
CA PRO A 56 -11.38 -8.59 -0.17
C PRO A 56 -10.26 -7.55 -0.26
N GLY A 57 -9.57 -7.29 0.86
CA GLY A 57 -8.42 -6.38 0.84
C GLY A 57 -7.25 -7.00 0.08
N TYR A 58 -6.53 -6.20 -0.68
CA TYR A 58 -5.24 -6.58 -1.25
C TYR A 58 -4.38 -5.34 -1.52
N VAL A 59 -3.08 -5.55 -1.63
CA VAL A 59 -2.14 -4.57 -2.18
C VAL A 59 -1.45 -5.22 -3.38
N CYS A 60 -1.33 -4.48 -4.49
CA CYS A 60 -0.63 -4.94 -5.67
C CYS A 60 0.26 -3.83 -6.22
N VAL A 61 1.55 -4.13 -6.34
CA VAL A 61 2.52 -3.27 -7.02
C VAL A 61 2.90 -3.92 -8.32
N GLN A 62 2.60 -3.25 -9.44
CA GLN A 62 2.89 -3.73 -10.79
C GLN A 62 4.13 -3.03 -11.35
N GLY A 63 5.04 -3.81 -11.91
CA GLY A 63 6.22 -3.33 -12.58
C GLY A 63 6.39 -3.98 -13.96
N GLU A 64 7.33 -3.49 -14.76
CA GLU A 64 7.59 -3.99 -16.13
C GLU A 64 8.01 -5.47 -16.17
N LYS A 65 8.66 -5.95 -15.11
CA LYS A 65 9.18 -7.32 -15.04
C LYS A 65 8.27 -8.28 -14.27
N GLY A 66 7.27 -7.76 -13.55
CA GLY A 66 6.40 -8.59 -12.72
C GLY A 66 5.55 -7.79 -11.76
N PHE A 67 5.07 -8.43 -10.71
CA PHE A 67 4.28 -7.77 -9.67
C PHE A 67 4.56 -8.35 -8.28
N MET A 68 4.28 -7.56 -7.28
CA MET A 68 4.19 -7.99 -5.88
C MET A 68 2.74 -7.88 -5.41
N LYS A 69 2.26 -8.86 -4.66
CA LYS A 69 0.90 -8.87 -4.13
C LYS A 69 0.88 -9.30 -2.68
N VAL A 70 0.17 -8.53 -1.86
CA VAL A 70 -0.29 -8.92 -0.53
C VAL A 70 -1.76 -9.25 -0.64
N ASP A 71 -2.16 -10.48 -0.35
CA ASP A 71 -3.55 -10.98 -0.51
C ASP A 71 -4.31 -10.91 0.81
N SER A 72 -4.26 -9.72 1.43
CA SER A 72 -4.93 -9.40 2.69
C SER A 72 -5.18 -7.90 2.80
N LYS A 73 -5.93 -7.50 3.82
CA LYS A 73 -6.13 -6.07 4.12
C LYS A 73 -4.79 -5.39 4.37
N PRO A 74 -4.58 -4.14 3.94
CA PRO A 74 -3.30 -3.43 4.07
C PRO A 74 -2.75 -3.35 5.50
N ASN A 75 -3.60 -3.36 6.50
CA ASN A 75 -3.19 -3.36 7.91
C ASN A 75 -2.87 -4.77 8.47
N ILE A 76 -2.85 -5.80 7.63
CA ILE A 76 -2.57 -7.19 8.00
C ILE A 76 -1.75 -7.82 6.86
N ALA A 77 -0.53 -7.35 6.65
CA ALA A 77 0.37 -7.88 5.62
C ALA A 77 1.10 -9.11 6.16
N SER A 78 0.45 -10.28 6.15
CA SER A 78 1.05 -11.53 6.64
C SER A 78 1.81 -12.31 5.58
N GLU A 79 1.44 -12.15 4.31
CA GLU A 79 2.04 -12.87 3.19
C GLU A 79 2.28 -11.92 2.02
N LEU A 80 3.45 -12.01 1.41
CA LEU A 80 3.81 -11.30 0.18
C LEU A 80 4.17 -12.33 -0.89
N LYS A 81 3.50 -12.25 -2.03
CA LYS A 81 3.84 -12.99 -3.24
C LYS A 81 4.51 -12.07 -4.25
N THR A 82 5.66 -12.48 -4.75
CA THR A 82 6.35 -11.82 -5.85
C THR A 82 6.36 -12.73 -7.06
N VAL A 83 5.94 -12.22 -8.20
CA VAL A 83 5.97 -12.94 -9.49
C VAL A 83 6.71 -12.07 -10.50
N TYR A 84 7.80 -12.60 -11.04
CA TYR A 84 8.63 -11.84 -11.99
C TYR A 84 9.17 -12.74 -13.11
N ALA A 85 9.58 -12.10 -14.22
CA ALA A 85 10.06 -12.81 -15.38
C ALA A 85 11.33 -13.63 -15.07
N ASP A 86 11.35 -14.88 -15.47
CA ASP A 86 12.58 -15.68 -15.49
C ASP A 86 13.45 -15.25 -16.68
N GLU A 87 14.53 -14.53 -16.41
CA GLU A 87 15.45 -14.04 -17.44
C GLU A 87 16.31 -15.15 -18.07
N ASN A 88 16.35 -16.34 -17.44
CA ASN A 88 17.06 -17.52 -17.98
C ASN A 88 16.27 -18.23 -19.07
N ILE A 89 14.93 -18.06 -19.07
CA ILE A 89 14.03 -18.70 -20.03
C ILE A 89 13.51 -17.63 -21.01
N LYS A 90 14.07 -17.61 -22.21
CA LYS A 90 13.68 -16.66 -23.28
C LYS A 90 12.44 -17.11 -24.05
N GLU A 91 12.18 -18.42 -24.08
CA GLU A 91 11.03 -18.98 -24.77
C GLU A 91 9.75 -18.79 -23.98
N LYS A 92 8.65 -18.54 -24.71
CA LYS A 92 7.33 -18.49 -24.07
C LYS A 92 6.87 -19.89 -23.67
N VAL A 93 6.22 -19.96 -22.51
CA VAL A 93 5.62 -21.18 -21.95
C VAL A 93 4.11 -21.10 -22.02
N LYS A 94 3.42 -22.24 -22.02
CA LYS A 94 1.95 -22.25 -21.91
C LYS A 94 1.54 -22.08 -20.46
N ASP A 95 0.63 -21.16 -20.21
CA ASP A 95 -0.05 -21.06 -18.92
C ASP A 95 -1.17 -22.11 -18.76
N ALA A 96 -1.85 -22.09 -17.62
CA ALA A 96 -2.95 -23.02 -17.32
C ALA A 96 -4.15 -22.89 -18.29
N ALA A 97 -4.31 -21.73 -18.94
CA ALA A 97 -5.35 -21.48 -19.94
C ALA A 97 -4.88 -21.82 -21.36
N GLY A 98 -3.62 -22.24 -21.53
CA GLY A 98 -3.02 -22.58 -22.82
C GLY A 98 -2.46 -21.40 -23.59
N ALA A 99 -2.45 -20.20 -23.02
CA ALA A 99 -1.85 -19.00 -23.63
C ALA A 99 -0.33 -19.03 -23.53
N MET A 100 0.35 -18.52 -24.57
CA MET A 100 1.80 -18.41 -24.60
C MET A 100 2.25 -17.16 -23.84
N VAL A 101 2.76 -17.36 -22.63
CA VAL A 101 3.19 -16.30 -21.71
C VAL A 101 4.70 -16.35 -21.44
N ARG A 102 5.26 -15.28 -20.90
CA ARG A 102 6.64 -15.27 -20.42
C ARG A 102 6.77 -16.22 -19.23
N ALA A 103 7.86 -17.00 -19.19
CA ALA A 103 8.18 -17.80 -18.00
C ALA A 103 8.40 -16.89 -16.80
N THR A 104 7.91 -17.29 -15.63
CA THR A 104 7.99 -16.50 -14.40
C THR A 104 8.52 -17.33 -13.23
N ILE A 105 9.21 -16.65 -12.33
CA ILE A 105 9.58 -17.14 -11.01
C ILE A 105 8.56 -16.59 -10.02
N THR A 106 8.13 -17.43 -9.09
CA THR A 106 7.26 -17.03 -7.98
C THR A 106 7.99 -17.23 -6.68
N GLU A 107 7.99 -16.21 -5.83
CA GLU A 107 8.53 -16.26 -4.48
C GLU A 107 7.45 -15.85 -3.50
N ASP A 108 7.27 -16.64 -2.46
CA ASP A 108 6.34 -16.38 -1.38
C ASP A 108 7.11 -16.06 -0.10
N TYR A 109 6.80 -14.93 0.52
CA TYR A 109 7.31 -14.53 1.82
C TYR A 109 6.17 -14.53 2.83
N LYS A 110 6.43 -15.12 4.00
CA LYS A 110 5.53 -15.08 5.15
C LYS A 110 6.16 -14.25 6.26
N ALA A 111 5.40 -13.29 6.77
CA ALA A 111 5.82 -12.57 7.96
C ALA A 111 5.90 -13.51 9.16
N PRO A 112 6.80 -13.28 10.13
CA PRO A 112 6.83 -14.03 11.38
C PRO A 112 5.46 -14.00 12.07
N GLU A 113 5.03 -15.15 12.60
CA GLU A 113 3.82 -15.21 13.40
C GLU A 113 4.06 -14.48 14.74
N HIS A 114 3.18 -13.54 15.06
CA HIS A 114 3.18 -12.82 16.32
C HIS A 114 1.91 -13.12 17.10
N HIS A 115 2.02 -13.08 18.42
CA HIS A 115 0.87 -13.26 19.32
C HIS A 115 -0.25 -12.23 19.06
N HIS A 116 0.12 -11.02 18.64
CA HIS A 116 -0.80 -9.95 18.28
C HIS A 116 -0.25 -9.15 17.10
N ARG A 117 -1.14 -8.68 16.20
CA ARG A 117 -0.79 -7.94 14.99
C ARG A 117 0.08 -6.68 15.22
N MET A 118 -0.03 -6.08 16.40
CA MET A 118 0.74 -4.89 16.80
C MET A 118 2.09 -5.24 17.44
N THR A 119 2.43 -6.51 17.61
CA THR A 119 3.64 -6.91 18.34
C THR A 119 4.90 -6.33 17.69
N GLN A 120 5.03 -6.44 16.37
CA GLN A 120 6.19 -5.92 15.66
C GLN A 120 6.31 -4.40 15.81
N GLU A 121 5.22 -3.68 15.66
CA GLU A 121 5.17 -2.23 15.81
C GLU A 121 5.66 -1.77 17.19
N PHE A 122 5.18 -2.42 18.27
CA PHE A 122 5.65 -2.12 19.62
C PHE A 122 7.09 -2.53 19.86
N THR A 123 7.55 -3.62 19.24
CA THR A 123 8.95 -4.07 19.34
C THR A 123 9.88 -3.05 18.69
N ASP A 124 9.55 -2.58 17.49
CA ASP A 124 10.33 -1.58 16.78
C ASP A 124 10.32 -0.23 17.51
N PHE A 125 9.18 0.15 18.06
CA PHE A 125 9.04 1.37 18.85
C PHE A 125 9.91 1.32 20.13
N ALA A 126 9.88 0.20 20.84
CA ALA A 126 10.72 0.00 22.05
C ALA A 126 12.21 0.06 21.69
N ARG A 127 12.64 -0.61 20.60
CA ARG A 127 14.01 -0.57 20.11
C ARG A 127 14.48 0.86 19.86
N VAL A 128 13.69 1.64 19.10
CA VAL A 128 14.00 3.04 18.78
C VAL A 128 14.22 3.88 20.05
N ILE A 129 13.40 3.67 21.09
CA ILE A 129 13.53 4.37 22.36
C ILE A 129 14.78 3.92 23.14
N ASP A 130 14.97 2.60 23.26
CA ASP A 130 16.03 2.01 24.07
C ASP A 130 17.42 2.33 23.49
N GLU A 131 17.55 2.29 22.17
CA GLU A 131 18.78 2.60 21.43
C GLU A 131 18.97 4.12 21.20
N LYS A 132 17.97 4.95 21.54
CA LYS A 132 17.96 6.40 21.28
C LYS A 132 18.17 6.73 19.80
N ASP A 133 17.58 5.90 18.93
CA ASP A 133 17.67 6.03 17.46
C ASP A 133 16.77 7.16 16.96
N TYR A 134 17.25 8.40 17.17
CA TYR A 134 16.51 9.61 16.79
C TYR A 134 16.39 9.78 15.27
N GLU A 135 17.25 9.17 14.48
CA GLU A 135 17.17 9.21 13.01
C GLU A 135 15.97 8.41 12.53
N THR A 136 15.86 7.14 12.95
CA THR A 136 14.69 6.30 12.63
C THR A 136 13.39 6.89 13.19
N ALA A 137 13.42 7.43 14.41
CA ALA A 137 12.26 8.11 14.99
C ALA A 137 11.79 9.28 14.11
N LYS A 138 12.73 10.07 13.58
CA LYS A 138 12.43 11.17 12.68
C LYS A 138 11.89 10.69 11.34
N GLU A 139 12.44 9.65 10.74
CA GLU A 139 11.97 9.06 9.49
C GLU A 139 10.51 8.59 9.61
N PHE A 140 10.16 7.89 10.68
CA PHE A 140 8.76 7.47 10.94
C PHE A 140 7.82 8.66 11.11
N LEU A 141 8.29 9.73 11.77
CA LEU A 141 7.50 10.96 11.92
C LEU A 141 7.31 11.66 10.57
N ASP A 142 8.37 11.81 9.80
CA ASP A 142 8.35 12.47 8.49
C ASP A 142 7.40 11.71 7.53
N GLU A 143 7.42 10.38 7.51
CA GLU A 143 6.49 9.55 6.74
C GLU A 143 5.04 9.78 7.20
N THR A 144 4.80 9.76 8.52
CA THR A 144 3.47 10.00 9.09
C THR A 144 2.94 11.38 8.69
N VAL A 145 3.77 12.41 8.77
CA VAL A 145 3.41 13.78 8.36
C VAL A 145 3.07 13.82 6.87
N ALA A 146 3.87 13.17 6.02
CA ALA A 146 3.62 13.09 4.58
C ALA A 146 2.27 12.41 4.27
N VAL A 147 1.98 11.28 4.92
CA VAL A 147 0.70 10.57 4.77
C VAL A 147 -0.49 11.43 5.17
N VAL A 148 -0.41 12.10 6.33
CA VAL A 148 -1.50 12.99 6.80
C VAL A 148 -1.69 14.16 5.85
N LYS A 149 -0.62 14.77 5.36
CA LYS A 149 -0.64 15.86 4.38
C LYS A 149 -1.34 15.46 3.08
N VAL A 150 -1.04 14.26 2.54
CA VAL A 150 -1.70 13.73 1.35
C VAL A 150 -3.20 13.56 1.58
N LEU A 151 -3.59 12.91 2.68
CA LEU A 151 -4.99 12.67 3.02
C LEU A 151 -5.77 13.96 3.24
N GLU A 152 -5.23 14.88 4.04
CA GLU A 152 -5.87 16.16 4.34
C GLU A 152 -6.06 17.00 3.07
N THR A 153 -4.98 17.14 2.28
CA THR A 153 -5.01 17.94 1.05
C THR A 153 -6.02 17.38 0.05
N ALA A 154 -6.03 16.05 -0.14
CA ALA A 154 -6.94 15.40 -1.07
C ALA A 154 -8.42 15.54 -0.64
N ARG A 155 -8.70 15.39 0.67
CA ARG A 155 -10.05 15.56 1.23
C ARG A 155 -10.53 17.01 1.13
N LYS A 156 -9.70 17.99 1.47
CA LYS A 156 -10.04 19.42 1.31
C LYS A 156 -10.34 19.79 -0.14
N LYS A 157 -9.52 19.30 -1.09
CA LYS A 157 -9.77 19.49 -2.53
C LYS A 157 -11.10 18.87 -2.98
N ALA A 158 -11.52 17.77 -2.35
CA ALA A 158 -12.80 17.11 -2.63
C ALA A 158 -14.00 17.74 -1.91
N GLY A 159 -13.82 18.86 -1.20
CA GLY A 159 -14.88 19.58 -0.51
C GLY A 159 -15.34 18.98 0.80
N ILE A 160 -14.53 18.09 1.42
CA ILE A 160 -14.82 17.54 2.74
C ILE A 160 -14.17 18.47 3.78
N GLU A 161 -15.01 19.12 4.57
CA GLU A 161 -14.60 19.96 5.69
C GLU A 161 -14.50 19.13 6.99
N PHE A 162 -13.60 19.56 7.89
CA PHE A 162 -13.37 18.92 9.20
C PHE A 162 -13.91 19.81 10.32
#